data_ea8b3d957f8e988fa9c3a337a3dc4a0b
#
_entry.id   ea8b3d957f8e988fa9c3a337a3dc4a0b
#
_cell.length_a   1.000
_cell.length_b   1.000
_cell.length_c   1.000
_cell.angle_alpha   90.00
_cell.angle_beta   90.00
_cell.angle_gamma   90.00
#
_symmetry.space_group_name_H-M   'P 1'
#
loop_
_entity.id
_entity.type
_entity.pdbx_description
1 polymer ?
#
loop_
_entity_poly.entity_id
_entity_poly.type
_entity_poly.pdbx_seq_one_letter_code
_entity_poly.pdbx_strand_id
1 'polypeptide(L)'
;MPNLDLTDVRSIIQSLKDGIKEYRDAGKFKEMLDNMVKFYQYSFNNQMLILAQKPDATYCGSLKFWNGLGRYVEKEALREGGIKILCPVPYEEEYEKKDAEGKTILDKDGNPEVQKVKGIRFKVGRTFDISQTYGKELKLGSNELVGEGLDIANFLEQMKEIAEVNDIRIENIPFSTAKGYFDPKKREIVVREGMSDLHTTKTVVHESAHSLVFKDKELEESLTREEHEIVAESVAYVVCKRFGLDTSEYSFNYVNGWASEDDSKIEKCVDFIATTSKTLIERMEDKLGLKKDLDIKKDLHNEKASEIKKTKAQTKKKSYQKGLKKWEI
;
A
#
# COMPACT_ATOMS: atom_id res chain seq x y z
N MET A 1 -1.08 -8.58 21.38
CA MET A 1 -0.84 -7.19 20.91
C MET A 1 -0.76 -6.28 22.12
N PRO A 2 0.14 -5.28 22.14
CA PRO A 2 0.21 -4.30 23.20
C PRO A 2 -1.12 -3.54 23.32
N ASN A 3 -1.36 -3.03 24.51
CA ASN A 3 -2.55 -2.22 24.78
C ASN A 3 -2.43 -0.90 24.00
N LEU A 4 -3.18 -0.76 22.90
CA LEU A 4 -3.12 0.42 22.05
C LEU A 4 -3.80 1.60 22.75
N ASP A 5 -3.06 2.68 22.96
CA ASP A 5 -3.63 3.96 23.34
C ASP A 5 -4.17 4.68 22.09
N LEU A 6 -5.48 4.73 21.98
CA LEU A 6 -6.22 5.29 20.84
C LEU A 6 -6.75 6.71 21.12
N THR A 7 -6.20 7.40 22.11
CA THR A 7 -6.70 8.73 22.53
C THR A 7 -6.39 9.80 21.51
N ASP A 8 -5.16 9.83 20.98
CA ASP A 8 -4.71 10.80 20.00
C ASP A 8 -3.67 10.18 19.02
N VAL A 9 -3.31 10.95 17.98
CA VAL A 9 -2.38 10.49 16.94
C VAL A 9 -1.00 10.11 17.49
N ARG A 10 -0.47 10.84 18.49
CA ARG A 10 0.87 10.56 19.03
C ARG A 10 0.88 9.27 19.83
N SER A 11 -0.12 9.09 20.69
CA SER A 11 -0.30 7.86 21.46
C SER A 11 -0.48 6.64 20.56
N ILE A 12 -1.25 6.79 19.47
CA ILE A 12 -1.41 5.73 18.47
C ILE A 12 -0.06 5.38 17.84
N ILE A 13 0.71 6.36 17.36
CA ILE A 13 2.01 6.11 16.72
C ILE A 13 2.98 5.45 17.70
N GLN A 14 3.01 5.91 18.96
CA GLN A 14 3.89 5.30 19.97
C GLN A 14 3.52 3.85 20.25
N SER A 15 2.24 3.56 20.43
CA SER A 15 1.75 2.18 20.65
C SER A 15 2.08 1.25 19.48
N LEU A 16 2.01 1.76 18.24
CA LEU A 16 2.39 0.98 17.05
C LEU A 16 3.88 0.67 17.04
N LYS A 17 4.73 1.63 17.38
CA LYS A 17 6.19 1.42 17.50
C LYS A 17 6.55 0.38 18.55
N ASP A 18 5.89 0.44 19.69
CA ASP A 18 6.13 -0.54 20.77
C ASP A 18 5.70 -1.96 20.36
N GLY A 19 4.67 -2.07 19.51
CA GLY A 19 4.17 -3.35 19.00
C GLY A 19 5.04 -4.01 17.93
N ILE A 20 5.90 -3.25 17.26
CA ILE A 20 6.68 -3.76 16.12
C ILE A 20 7.69 -4.84 16.54
N LYS A 21 8.13 -4.81 17.81
CA LYS A 21 9.07 -5.77 18.40
C LYS A 21 8.56 -7.21 18.40
N GLU A 22 7.23 -7.39 18.43
CA GLU A 22 6.62 -8.72 18.42
C GLU A 22 6.88 -9.46 17.10
N TYR A 23 7.14 -8.75 16.02
CA TYR A 23 7.36 -9.32 14.68
C TYR A 23 8.77 -9.91 14.48
N ARG A 24 9.61 -9.89 15.52
CA ARG A 24 10.84 -10.68 15.54
C ARG A 24 10.58 -12.17 15.76
N ASP A 25 9.42 -12.54 16.28
CA ASP A 25 8.97 -13.93 16.36
C ASP A 25 8.44 -14.40 15.00
N ALA A 26 8.93 -15.52 14.50
CA ALA A 26 8.59 -16.04 13.16
C ALA A 26 7.09 -16.31 12.98
N GLY A 27 6.41 -16.77 14.04
CA GLY A 27 4.96 -17.00 14.01
C GLY A 27 4.17 -15.70 13.90
N LYS A 28 4.56 -14.69 14.65
CA LYS A 28 3.96 -13.35 14.62
C LYS A 28 4.25 -12.63 13.30
N PHE A 29 5.45 -12.81 12.77
CA PHE A 29 5.81 -12.27 11.47
C PHE A 29 4.93 -12.85 10.35
N LYS A 30 4.76 -14.18 10.34
CA LYS A 30 3.88 -14.84 9.36
C LYS A 30 2.43 -14.40 9.51
N GLU A 31 1.92 -14.29 10.74
CA GLU A 31 0.57 -13.77 11.02
C GLU A 31 0.40 -12.35 10.47
N MET A 32 1.41 -11.50 10.61
CA MET A 32 1.44 -10.15 10.05
C MET A 32 1.35 -10.18 8.51
N LEU A 33 2.12 -11.05 7.85
CA LEU A 33 2.06 -11.19 6.38
C LEU A 33 0.68 -11.69 5.93
N ASP A 34 0.06 -12.62 6.65
CA ASP A 34 -1.30 -13.11 6.39
C ASP A 34 -2.34 -11.99 6.49
N ASN A 35 -2.12 -11.06 7.39
CA ASN A 35 -2.97 -9.88 7.54
C ASN A 35 -2.75 -8.86 6.41
N MET A 36 -1.51 -8.72 5.93
CA MET A 36 -1.22 -7.89 4.74
C MET A 36 -1.98 -8.40 3.51
N VAL A 37 -2.14 -9.71 3.35
CA VAL A 37 -2.96 -10.28 2.26
C VAL A 37 -4.41 -9.80 2.32
N LYS A 38 -5.00 -9.74 3.52
CA LYS A 38 -6.39 -9.32 3.73
C LYS A 38 -6.58 -7.81 3.54
N PHE A 39 -5.65 -7.04 4.09
CA PHE A 39 -5.76 -5.60 4.23
C PHE A 39 -4.73 -4.83 3.40
N TYR A 40 -4.25 -5.38 2.29
CA TYR A 40 -3.21 -4.78 1.44
C TYR A 40 -3.51 -3.34 1.01
N GLN A 41 -4.79 -2.95 0.96
CA GLN A 41 -5.21 -1.57 0.62
C GLN A 41 -4.88 -0.55 1.71
N TYR A 42 -4.64 -0.98 2.95
CA TYR A 42 -4.28 -0.14 4.09
C TYR A 42 -2.76 -0.09 4.26
N SER A 43 -2.24 1.04 4.77
CA SER A 43 -0.85 1.09 5.25
C SER A 43 -0.64 0.09 6.39
N PHE A 44 0.59 -0.35 6.60
CA PHE A 44 0.93 -1.28 7.67
C PHE A 44 0.37 -0.83 9.04
N ASN A 45 0.59 0.42 9.41
CA ASN A 45 0.09 0.99 10.65
C ASN A 45 -1.44 0.87 10.79
N ASN A 46 -2.18 1.08 9.71
CA ASN A 46 -3.62 0.93 9.72
C ASN A 46 -4.07 -0.54 9.77
N GLN A 47 -3.31 -1.45 9.18
CA GLN A 47 -3.57 -2.89 9.31
C GLN A 47 -3.45 -3.34 10.78
N MET A 48 -2.39 -2.90 11.47
CA MET A 48 -2.21 -3.15 12.90
C MET A 48 -3.35 -2.57 13.73
N LEU A 49 -3.76 -1.32 13.45
CA LEU A 49 -4.86 -0.67 14.17
C LEU A 49 -6.19 -1.41 13.97
N ILE A 50 -6.48 -1.86 12.76
CA ILE A 50 -7.69 -2.64 12.47
C ILE A 50 -7.70 -3.92 13.29
N LEU A 51 -6.64 -4.70 13.25
CA LEU A 51 -6.57 -6.01 13.89
C LEU A 51 -6.53 -5.93 15.41
N ALA A 52 -5.91 -4.91 15.96
CA ALA A 52 -5.88 -4.71 17.40
C ALA A 52 -7.26 -4.33 17.97
N GLN A 53 -8.09 -3.64 17.20
CA GLN A 53 -9.44 -3.25 17.61
C GLN A 53 -10.50 -4.29 17.22
N LYS A 54 -10.27 -5.03 16.14
CA LYS A 54 -11.17 -6.06 15.63
C LYS A 54 -10.38 -7.22 15.01
N PRO A 55 -9.91 -8.19 15.82
CA PRO A 55 -9.06 -9.30 15.36
C PRO A 55 -9.72 -10.20 14.31
N ASP A 56 -11.04 -10.29 14.31
CA ASP A 56 -11.85 -11.04 13.36
C ASP A 56 -12.25 -10.24 12.11
N ALA A 57 -11.72 -9.02 11.92
CA ALA A 57 -12.00 -8.22 10.75
C ALA A 57 -11.60 -8.95 9.46
N THR A 58 -12.41 -8.82 8.43
CA THR A 58 -12.24 -9.49 7.14
C THR A 58 -12.12 -8.52 5.97
N TYR A 59 -12.94 -7.47 5.94
CA TYR A 59 -12.94 -6.46 4.91
C TYR A 59 -13.42 -5.12 5.46
N CYS A 60 -12.56 -4.13 5.48
CA CYS A 60 -12.83 -2.83 6.07
C CYS A 60 -13.04 -1.73 5.02
N GLY A 61 -13.93 -0.80 5.31
CA GLY A 61 -14.21 0.34 4.45
C GLY A 61 -14.78 1.53 5.23
N SER A 62 -14.62 2.74 4.67
CA SER A 62 -15.23 3.92 5.24
C SER A 62 -16.76 3.90 5.11
N LEU A 63 -17.46 4.70 5.91
CA LEU A 63 -18.92 4.87 5.78
C LEU A 63 -19.32 5.22 4.33
N LYS A 64 -18.55 6.10 3.68
CA LYS A 64 -18.79 6.49 2.29
C LYS A 64 -18.58 5.33 1.33
N PHE A 65 -17.57 4.52 1.56
CA PHE A 65 -17.29 3.32 0.76
C PHE A 65 -18.48 2.33 0.85
N TRP A 66 -18.93 2.00 2.04
CA TRP A 66 -20.07 1.08 2.23
C TRP A 66 -21.35 1.60 1.58
N ASN A 67 -21.69 2.87 1.80
CA ASN A 67 -22.86 3.49 1.16
C ASN A 67 -22.77 3.43 -0.37
N GLY A 68 -21.59 3.60 -0.94
CA GLY A 68 -21.34 3.48 -2.39
C GLY A 68 -21.61 2.08 -2.94
N LEU A 69 -21.47 1.04 -2.12
CA LEU A 69 -21.75 -0.34 -2.47
C LEU A 69 -23.21 -0.77 -2.17
N GLY A 70 -24.04 0.12 -1.62
CA GLY A 70 -25.39 -0.21 -1.19
C GLY A 70 -25.43 -0.99 0.11
N ARG A 71 -24.40 -0.81 0.95
CA ARG A 71 -24.36 -1.31 2.32
C ARG A 71 -24.33 -0.15 3.31
N TYR A 72 -24.88 -0.36 4.47
CA TYR A 72 -25.05 0.65 5.51
C TYR A 72 -24.44 0.15 6.81
N VAL A 73 -23.70 1.02 7.49
CA VAL A 73 -23.12 0.69 8.80
C VAL A 73 -24.22 0.64 9.84
N GLU A 74 -24.19 -0.38 10.69
CA GLU A 74 -25.15 -0.58 11.78
C GLU A 74 -25.08 0.56 12.80
N LYS A 75 -26.22 0.87 13.41
CA LYS A 75 -26.34 1.99 14.37
C LYS A 75 -25.45 1.81 15.59
N GLU A 76 -25.32 0.58 16.05
CA GLU A 76 -24.45 0.20 17.16
C GLU A 76 -23.00 0.51 16.85
N ALA A 77 -22.49 0.06 15.71
CA ALA A 77 -21.12 0.30 15.25
C ALA A 77 -20.84 1.81 15.07
N LEU A 78 -21.84 2.58 14.63
CA LEU A 78 -21.71 4.05 14.55
C LEU A 78 -21.61 4.70 15.95
N ARG A 79 -22.37 4.22 16.94
CA ARG A 79 -22.32 4.73 18.33
C ARG A 79 -21.01 4.39 19.01
N GLU A 80 -20.49 3.18 18.81
CA GLU A 80 -19.19 2.72 19.30
C GLU A 80 -18.02 3.46 18.63
N GLY A 81 -18.30 4.10 17.50
CA GLY A 81 -17.35 4.95 16.81
C GLY A 81 -16.48 4.24 15.77
N GLY A 82 -16.76 2.97 15.46
CA GLY A 82 -16.02 2.18 14.46
C GLY A 82 -14.57 1.95 14.81
N ILE A 83 -13.82 1.39 13.88
CA ILE A 83 -12.39 1.10 14.00
C ILE A 83 -11.60 2.38 13.69
N LYS A 84 -10.76 2.84 14.61
CA LYS A 84 -9.93 4.04 14.44
C LYS A 84 -8.72 3.73 13.57
N ILE A 85 -8.45 4.60 12.61
CA ILE A 85 -7.31 4.53 11.70
C ILE A 85 -6.65 5.90 11.56
N LEU A 86 -5.42 5.93 11.04
CA LEU A 86 -4.70 7.15 10.69
C LEU A 86 -5.01 7.55 9.24
N CYS A 87 -5.59 8.72 9.06
CA CYS A 87 -5.88 9.27 7.74
C CYS A 87 -4.90 10.40 7.41
N PRO A 88 -4.16 10.32 6.27
CA PRO A 88 -3.27 11.39 5.85
C PRO A 88 -4.05 12.63 5.43
N VAL A 89 -3.57 13.80 5.84
CA VAL A 89 -4.08 15.11 5.47
C VAL A 89 -2.93 15.93 4.90
N PRO A 90 -2.86 16.11 3.58
CA PRO A 90 -1.85 16.96 2.98
C PRO A 90 -2.04 18.41 3.46
N TYR A 91 -0.94 19.09 3.73
CA TYR A 91 -0.94 20.52 4.02
C TYR A 91 0.14 21.24 3.23
N GLU A 92 -0.06 22.52 3.01
CA GLU A 92 0.90 23.45 2.45
C GLU A 92 0.92 24.66 3.37
N GLU A 93 2.08 25.00 3.90
CA GLU A 93 2.30 26.16 4.77
C GLU A 93 3.39 27.03 4.17
N GLU A 94 3.23 28.33 4.33
CA GLU A 94 4.20 29.32 3.92
C GLU A 94 5.03 29.73 5.13
N TYR A 95 6.34 29.70 5.00
CA TYR A 95 7.31 30.12 6.01
C TYR A 95 8.23 31.17 5.43
N GLU A 96 8.56 32.19 6.24
CA GLU A 96 9.61 33.13 5.89
C GLU A 96 10.95 32.41 5.79
N LYS A 97 11.67 32.63 4.71
CA LYS A 97 13.03 32.11 4.58
C LYS A 97 13.95 32.83 5.56
N LYS A 98 14.83 32.05 6.19
CA LYS A 98 15.86 32.57 7.11
C LYS A 98 17.24 32.18 6.60
N ASP A 99 18.22 33.07 6.82
CA ASP A 99 19.63 32.77 6.58
C ASP A 99 20.22 31.85 7.67
N ALA A 100 21.52 31.54 7.56
CA ALA A 100 22.21 30.68 8.50
C ALA A 100 22.24 31.24 9.95
N GLU A 101 22.10 32.56 10.09
CA GLU A 101 22.06 33.29 11.36
C GLU A 101 20.63 33.42 11.90
N GLY A 102 19.61 32.92 11.17
CA GLY A 102 18.21 32.94 11.58
C GLY A 102 17.45 34.22 11.28
N LYS A 103 18.05 35.15 10.49
CA LYS A 103 17.45 36.41 10.08
C LYS A 103 16.60 36.19 8.83
N THR A 104 15.43 36.86 8.76
CA THR A 104 14.52 36.79 7.60
C THR A 104 15.19 37.34 6.36
N ILE A 105 15.17 36.59 5.26
CA ILE A 105 15.64 37.02 3.94
C ILE A 105 14.56 37.87 3.31
N LEU A 106 14.93 39.06 2.80
CA LEU A 106 14.02 39.96 2.14
C LEU A 106 14.18 39.88 0.63
N ASP A 107 13.10 40.06 -0.12
CA ASP A 107 13.08 40.21 -1.56
C ASP A 107 13.59 41.61 -1.99
N LYS A 108 13.58 41.87 -3.30
CA LYS A 108 14.05 43.15 -3.88
C LYS A 108 13.21 44.37 -3.45
N ASP A 109 11.99 44.12 -3.02
CA ASP A 109 11.01 45.13 -2.62
C ASP A 109 10.99 45.30 -1.07
N GLY A 110 11.83 44.57 -0.35
CA GLY A 110 11.95 44.63 1.12
C GLY A 110 10.94 43.76 1.88
N ASN A 111 10.20 42.88 1.20
CA ASN A 111 9.27 41.97 1.83
C ASN A 111 9.96 40.63 2.19
N PRO A 112 9.51 39.91 3.22
CA PRO A 112 10.01 38.59 3.53
C PRO A 112 9.89 37.62 2.34
N GLU A 113 11.00 37.02 1.91
CA GLU A 113 10.90 35.87 1.00
C GLU A 113 10.22 34.71 1.70
N VAL A 114 9.18 34.14 1.05
CA VAL A 114 8.45 32.97 1.57
C VAL A 114 8.83 31.71 0.80
N GLN A 115 8.88 30.58 1.52
CA GLN A 115 8.97 29.25 0.95
C GLN A 115 7.71 28.45 1.30
N LYS A 116 7.20 27.71 0.34
CA LYS A 116 6.08 26.78 0.54
C LYS A 116 6.62 25.43 0.94
N VAL A 117 6.20 24.95 2.09
CA VAL A 117 6.52 23.61 2.58
C VAL A 117 5.26 22.77 2.50
N LYS A 118 5.36 21.67 1.75
CA LYS A 118 4.29 20.67 1.67
C LYS A 118 4.64 19.50 2.59
N GLY A 119 3.64 19.00 3.28
CA GLY A 119 3.80 17.87 4.17
C GLY A 119 2.50 17.09 4.35
N ILE A 120 2.57 16.05 5.16
CA ILE A 120 1.42 15.23 5.51
C ILE A 120 1.28 15.26 7.04
N ARG A 121 0.10 15.65 7.51
CA ARG A 121 -0.34 15.47 8.89
C ARG A 121 -1.31 14.29 8.94
N PHE A 122 -1.43 13.68 10.10
CA PHE A 122 -2.41 12.61 10.30
C PHE A 122 -3.55 13.10 11.18
N LYS A 123 -4.75 12.59 10.89
CA LYS A 123 -5.91 12.69 11.77
C LYS A 123 -6.48 11.31 12.04
N VAL A 124 -7.14 11.14 13.17
CA VAL A 124 -7.89 9.91 13.45
C VAL A 124 -9.12 9.87 12.55
N GLY A 125 -9.18 8.86 11.70
CA GLY A 125 -10.35 8.52 10.89
C GLY A 125 -11.04 7.28 11.43
N ARG A 126 -12.08 6.83 10.72
CA ARG A 126 -12.87 5.66 11.10
C ARG A 126 -13.11 4.77 9.89
N THR A 127 -13.00 3.47 10.11
CA THR A 127 -13.39 2.44 9.16
C THR A 127 -14.30 1.43 9.85
N PHE A 128 -15.01 0.60 9.08
CA PHE A 128 -15.95 -0.40 9.57
C PHE A 128 -15.71 -1.69 8.83
N ASP A 129 -15.70 -2.80 9.54
CA ASP A 129 -15.65 -4.12 8.93
C ASP A 129 -17.00 -4.48 8.29
N ILE A 130 -16.99 -5.33 7.27
CA ILE A 130 -18.23 -5.78 6.60
C ILE A 130 -19.24 -6.39 7.57
N SER A 131 -18.77 -7.05 8.63
CA SER A 131 -19.64 -7.61 9.67
C SER A 131 -20.39 -6.56 10.48
N GLN A 132 -19.95 -5.31 10.43
CA GLN A 132 -20.61 -4.15 11.06
C GLN A 132 -21.57 -3.44 10.10
N THR A 133 -21.92 -4.09 8.97
CA THR A 133 -22.74 -3.49 7.92
C THR A 133 -23.85 -4.43 7.47
N TYR A 134 -24.94 -3.86 6.97
CA TYR A 134 -26.07 -4.59 6.38
C TYR A 134 -26.39 -4.02 4.99
N GLY A 135 -27.21 -4.72 4.23
CA GLY A 135 -27.67 -4.30 2.90
C GLY A 135 -27.25 -5.29 1.81
N LYS A 136 -26.85 -4.78 0.63
CA LYS A 136 -26.52 -5.62 -0.52
C LYS A 136 -25.48 -6.67 -0.16
N GLU A 137 -25.73 -7.94 -0.50
CA GLU A 137 -24.74 -9.00 -0.38
C GLU A 137 -23.59 -8.76 -1.35
N LEU A 138 -22.36 -8.93 -0.87
CA LEU A 138 -21.14 -8.74 -1.66
C LEU A 138 -20.43 -10.08 -1.76
N LYS A 139 -20.10 -10.47 -2.97
CA LYS A 139 -19.19 -11.58 -3.20
C LYS A 139 -17.75 -11.06 -3.02
N LEU A 140 -17.15 -11.39 -1.88
CA LEU A 140 -15.73 -11.17 -1.64
C LEU A 140 -14.97 -12.29 -2.37
N GLY A 141 -14.62 -12.06 -3.64
CA GLY A 141 -13.87 -13.03 -4.42
C GLY A 141 -12.39 -13.03 -4.04
N SER A 142 -11.76 -14.20 -4.01
CA SER A 142 -10.33 -14.33 -4.20
C SER A 142 -10.07 -14.27 -5.71
N ASN A 143 -9.19 -13.39 -6.16
CA ASN A 143 -8.68 -13.48 -7.51
C ASN A 143 -7.70 -14.65 -7.56
N GLU A 144 -8.10 -15.76 -8.14
CA GLU A 144 -7.19 -16.87 -8.39
C GLU A 144 -6.50 -16.62 -9.75
N LEU A 145 -5.18 -16.38 -9.71
CA LEU A 145 -4.34 -16.37 -10.92
C LEU A 145 -4.18 -17.78 -11.51
N VAL A 146 -4.40 -18.80 -10.68
CA VAL A 146 -4.19 -20.21 -11.05
C VAL A 146 -5.53 -20.92 -11.14
N GLY A 147 -6.23 -20.65 -12.26
CA GLY A 147 -7.11 -21.62 -12.87
C GLY A 147 -6.42 -22.16 -14.12
N GLU A 148 -6.91 -23.23 -14.70
CA GLU A 148 -6.45 -23.75 -16.00
C GLU A 148 -6.43 -22.60 -17.02
N GLY A 149 -5.22 -22.03 -17.34
CA GLY A 149 -5.07 -21.05 -18.40
C GLY A 149 -4.35 -19.75 -18.07
N LEU A 150 -3.45 -19.68 -17.07
CA LEU A 150 -2.56 -18.53 -16.95
C LEU A 150 -1.70 -18.45 -18.23
N ASP A 151 -1.90 -17.39 -19.01
CA ASP A 151 -1.01 -17.06 -20.13
C ASP A 151 0.31 -16.54 -19.56
N ILE A 152 1.28 -17.43 -19.38
CA ILE A 152 2.61 -17.10 -18.84
C ILE A 152 3.30 -16.04 -19.69
N ALA A 153 3.17 -16.06 -21.02
CA ALA A 153 3.81 -15.08 -21.87
C ALA A 153 3.24 -13.67 -21.60
N ASN A 154 1.93 -13.56 -21.53
CA ASN A 154 1.27 -12.30 -21.16
C ASN A 154 1.62 -11.88 -19.72
N PHE A 155 1.66 -12.82 -18.77
CA PHE A 155 2.07 -12.52 -17.39
C PHE A 155 3.48 -11.93 -17.34
N LEU A 156 4.46 -12.55 -18.00
CA LEU A 156 5.84 -12.06 -18.02
C LEU A 156 5.94 -10.67 -18.67
N GLU A 157 5.20 -10.43 -19.75
CA GLU A 157 5.19 -9.13 -20.41
C GLU A 157 4.62 -8.02 -19.48
N GLN A 158 3.52 -8.29 -18.78
CA GLN A 158 2.96 -7.35 -17.83
C GLN A 158 3.90 -7.12 -16.63
N MET A 159 4.58 -8.17 -16.17
CA MET A 159 5.51 -8.07 -15.05
C MET A 159 6.74 -7.21 -15.34
N LYS A 160 7.19 -7.09 -16.60
CA LYS A 160 8.26 -6.15 -16.98
C LYS A 160 7.91 -4.72 -16.55
N GLU A 161 6.71 -4.27 -16.91
CA GLU A 161 6.23 -2.93 -16.57
C GLU A 161 5.97 -2.80 -15.06
N ILE A 162 5.38 -3.82 -14.43
CA ILE A 162 5.03 -3.83 -13.01
C ILE A 162 6.28 -3.77 -12.14
N ALA A 163 7.30 -4.58 -12.44
CA ALA A 163 8.59 -4.62 -11.74
C ALA A 163 9.53 -3.49 -12.16
N GLU A 164 9.15 -2.73 -13.20
CA GLU A 164 9.94 -1.66 -13.79
C GLU A 164 11.34 -2.12 -14.20
N VAL A 165 11.43 -3.28 -14.84
CA VAL A 165 12.66 -3.86 -15.41
C VAL A 165 12.67 -3.75 -16.92
N ASN A 166 13.87 -3.83 -17.51
CA ASN A 166 14.04 -3.76 -18.98
C ASN A 166 13.57 -5.04 -19.67
N ASP A 167 13.81 -6.19 -19.04
CA ASP A 167 13.41 -7.49 -19.59
C ASP A 167 13.25 -8.55 -18.52
N ILE A 168 12.45 -9.58 -18.83
CA ILE A 168 12.33 -10.82 -18.06
C ILE A 168 12.59 -11.98 -19.02
N ARG A 169 13.67 -12.72 -18.78
CA ARG A 169 14.14 -13.78 -19.68
C ARG A 169 14.08 -15.14 -19.00
N ILE A 170 13.69 -16.14 -19.77
CA ILE A 170 13.78 -17.54 -19.35
C ILE A 170 15.03 -18.13 -19.98
N GLU A 171 15.96 -18.61 -19.17
CA GLU A 171 17.26 -19.11 -19.62
C GLU A 171 17.64 -20.41 -18.93
N ASN A 172 18.53 -21.15 -19.57
CA ASN A 172 19.11 -22.35 -18.97
C ASN A 172 20.13 -21.98 -17.90
N ILE A 173 19.67 -21.92 -16.64
CA ILE A 173 20.50 -21.69 -15.47
C ILE A 173 20.83 -23.03 -14.83
N PRO A 174 22.12 -23.32 -14.45
CA PRO A 174 22.49 -24.57 -13.80
C PRO A 174 21.65 -24.85 -12.53
N PHE A 175 21.26 -26.09 -12.34
CA PHE A 175 20.44 -26.52 -11.19
C PHE A 175 21.08 -26.26 -9.80
N SER A 176 22.40 -26.12 -9.75
CA SER A 176 23.14 -25.77 -8.53
C SER A 176 23.00 -24.31 -8.13
N THR A 177 22.37 -23.47 -8.94
CA THR A 177 22.17 -22.04 -8.69
C THR A 177 20.71 -21.75 -8.32
N ALA A 178 20.40 -20.50 -8.02
CA ALA A 178 19.04 -20.04 -7.73
C ALA A 178 18.05 -20.35 -8.85
N LYS A 179 16.74 -20.32 -8.56
CA LYS A 179 15.66 -20.50 -9.54
C LYS A 179 15.57 -19.30 -10.51
N GLY A 180 16.07 -18.15 -10.11
CA GLY A 180 16.18 -16.91 -10.87
C GLY A 180 17.09 -15.93 -10.18
N TYR A 181 17.28 -14.77 -10.78
CA TYR A 181 17.97 -13.64 -10.18
C TYR A 181 17.60 -12.32 -10.86
N PHE A 182 17.70 -11.23 -10.12
CA PHE A 182 17.65 -9.87 -10.65
C PHE A 182 19.08 -9.37 -10.93
N ASP A 183 19.34 -8.90 -12.16
CA ASP A 183 20.58 -8.23 -12.56
C ASP A 183 20.42 -6.70 -12.44
N PRO A 184 20.96 -6.05 -11.39
CA PRO A 184 20.79 -4.61 -11.19
C PRO A 184 21.50 -3.74 -12.25
N LYS A 185 22.53 -4.25 -12.92
CA LYS A 185 23.27 -3.51 -13.95
C LYS A 185 22.48 -3.41 -15.24
N LYS A 186 21.87 -4.52 -15.63
CA LYS A 186 21.02 -4.60 -16.83
C LYS A 186 19.58 -4.22 -16.55
N ARG A 187 19.18 -4.26 -15.29
CA ARG A 187 17.78 -4.17 -14.84
C ARG A 187 16.92 -5.25 -15.52
N GLU A 188 17.38 -6.48 -15.43
CA GLU A 188 16.73 -7.65 -16.01
C GLU A 188 16.48 -8.69 -14.94
N ILE A 189 15.38 -9.41 -15.09
CA ILE A 189 15.09 -10.62 -14.32
C ILE A 189 15.38 -11.82 -15.21
N VAL A 190 16.14 -12.76 -14.68
CA VAL A 190 16.42 -14.04 -15.38
C VAL A 190 15.81 -15.17 -14.55
N VAL A 191 15.04 -16.02 -15.22
CA VAL A 191 14.32 -17.15 -14.60
C VAL A 191 14.79 -18.44 -15.26
N ARG A 192 14.93 -19.50 -14.46
CA ARG A 192 15.35 -20.80 -14.97
C ARG A 192 14.31 -21.41 -15.91
N GLU A 193 14.79 -21.93 -17.04
CA GLU A 193 13.98 -22.70 -17.98
C GLU A 193 13.51 -24.04 -17.39
N GLY A 194 12.36 -24.53 -17.85
CA GLY A 194 11.81 -25.85 -17.50
C GLY A 194 11.14 -25.93 -16.13
N MET A 195 10.92 -24.82 -15.45
CA MET A 195 10.07 -24.76 -14.26
C MET A 195 8.58 -24.80 -14.64
N SER A 196 7.73 -25.24 -13.69
CA SER A 196 6.28 -25.10 -13.85
C SER A 196 5.87 -23.61 -13.84
N ASP A 197 4.70 -23.31 -14.43
CA ASP A 197 4.14 -21.96 -14.46
C ASP A 197 4.03 -21.36 -13.05
N LEU A 198 3.63 -22.18 -12.06
CA LEU A 198 3.57 -21.79 -10.66
C LEU A 198 4.94 -21.33 -10.14
N HIS A 199 5.99 -22.13 -10.36
CA HIS A 199 7.34 -21.79 -9.89
C HIS A 199 7.92 -20.59 -10.65
N THR A 200 7.66 -20.49 -11.96
CA THR A 200 8.04 -19.33 -12.77
C THR A 200 7.41 -18.06 -12.24
N THR A 201 6.09 -18.08 -11.98
CA THR A 201 5.34 -16.94 -11.43
C THR A 201 5.89 -16.52 -10.06
N LYS A 202 6.08 -17.47 -9.14
CA LYS A 202 6.63 -17.20 -7.81
C LYS A 202 8.03 -16.58 -7.89
N THR A 203 8.89 -17.12 -8.76
CA THR A 203 10.25 -16.60 -8.95
C THR A 203 10.24 -15.19 -9.52
N VAL A 204 9.41 -14.93 -10.55
CA VAL A 204 9.28 -13.57 -11.12
C VAL A 204 8.82 -12.56 -10.08
N VAL A 205 7.84 -12.90 -9.24
CA VAL A 205 7.37 -12.00 -8.16
C VAL A 205 8.48 -11.74 -7.13
N HIS A 206 9.25 -12.77 -6.75
CA HIS A 206 10.37 -12.64 -5.83
C HIS A 206 11.47 -11.71 -6.40
N GLU A 207 11.89 -11.93 -7.64
CA GLU A 207 12.92 -11.10 -8.29
C GLU A 207 12.41 -9.68 -8.57
N SER A 208 11.11 -9.51 -8.77
CA SER A 208 10.48 -8.17 -8.85
C SER A 208 10.60 -7.41 -7.53
N ALA A 209 10.49 -8.09 -6.39
CA ALA A 209 10.70 -7.46 -5.09
C ALA A 209 12.16 -6.96 -4.95
N HIS A 210 13.15 -7.76 -5.33
CA HIS A 210 14.56 -7.32 -5.38
C HIS A 210 14.76 -6.10 -6.28
N SER A 211 14.14 -6.07 -7.46
CA SER A 211 14.21 -4.92 -8.36
C SER A 211 13.66 -3.65 -7.72
N LEU A 212 12.58 -3.74 -6.95
CA LEU A 212 11.96 -2.61 -6.29
C LEU A 212 12.75 -2.16 -5.05
N VAL A 213 13.33 -3.09 -4.26
CA VAL A 213 14.26 -2.75 -3.17
C VAL A 213 15.47 -1.98 -3.72
N PHE A 214 16.05 -2.44 -4.83
CA PHE A 214 17.21 -1.80 -5.46
C PHE A 214 16.95 -0.34 -5.86
N LYS A 215 15.71 0.06 -6.05
CA LYS A 215 15.33 1.46 -6.36
C LYS A 215 15.31 2.36 -5.14
N ASP A 216 14.99 1.82 -3.98
CA ASP A 216 15.02 2.53 -2.71
C ASP A 216 16.45 2.47 -2.15
N LYS A 217 17.29 3.44 -2.53
CA LYS A 217 18.71 3.46 -2.17
C LYS A 217 18.95 3.48 -0.67
N GLU A 218 18.12 4.19 0.08
CA GLU A 218 18.26 4.26 1.54
C GLU A 218 18.00 2.88 2.16
N LEU A 219 16.97 2.19 1.69
CA LEU A 219 16.66 0.85 2.17
C LEU A 219 17.71 -0.15 1.69
N GLU A 220 18.04 -0.16 0.41
CA GLU A 220 19.01 -1.07 -0.20
C GLU A 220 20.35 -1.04 0.52
N GLU A 221 20.92 0.14 0.78
CA GLU A 221 22.20 0.30 1.48
C GLU A 221 22.12 -0.05 2.98
N SER A 222 20.93 -0.04 3.58
CA SER A 222 20.74 -0.34 5.00
C SER A 222 20.61 -1.82 5.30
N LEU A 223 20.28 -2.65 4.31
CA LEU A 223 19.98 -4.08 4.50
C LEU A 223 21.22 -4.96 4.33
N THR A 224 21.33 -5.99 5.18
CA THR A 224 22.22 -7.12 4.92
C THR A 224 21.65 -7.99 3.79
N ARG A 225 22.47 -8.91 3.26
CA ARG A 225 22.02 -9.85 2.23
C ARG A 225 20.84 -10.69 2.71
N GLU A 226 20.90 -11.18 3.94
CA GLU A 226 19.85 -11.99 4.54
C GLU A 226 18.55 -11.22 4.70
N GLU A 227 18.63 -9.93 5.06
CA GLU A 227 17.48 -9.05 5.19
C GLU A 227 16.85 -8.73 3.83
N HIS A 228 17.66 -8.58 2.77
CA HIS A 228 17.16 -8.47 1.40
C HIS A 228 16.31 -9.67 1.01
N GLU A 229 16.76 -10.90 1.33
CA GLU A 229 16.01 -12.12 1.05
C GLU A 229 14.70 -12.18 1.85
N ILE A 230 14.75 -11.82 3.15
CA ILE A 230 13.53 -11.75 3.99
C ILE A 230 12.50 -10.80 3.39
N VAL A 231 12.91 -9.61 2.98
CA VAL A 231 12.03 -8.61 2.39
C VAL A 231 11.43 -9.12 1.07
N ALA A 232 12.27 -9.65 0.16
CA ALA A 232 11.82 -10.14 -1.13
C ALA A 232 10.86 -11.35 -0.99
N GLU A 233 11.20 -12.29 -0.09
CA GLU A 233 10.37 -13.45 0.16
C GLU A 233 9.04 -13.09 0.83
N SER A 234 9.04 -12.10 1.71
CA SER A 234 7.82 -11.58 2.34
C SER A 234 6.88 -10.94 1.31
N VAL A 235 7.41 -10.11 0.43
CA VAL A 235 6.62 -9.51 -0.67
C VAL A 235 6.06 -10.61 -1.57
N ALA A 236 6.90 -11.57 -1.98
CA ALA A 236 6.47 -12.69 -2.81
C ALA A 236 5.38 -13.53 -2.13
N TYR A 237 5.52 -13.79 -0.83
CA TYR A 237 4.50 -14.50 -0.04
C TYR A 237 3.15 -13.78 -0.08
N VAL A 238 3.13 -12.48 0.25
CA VAL A 238 1.89 -11.69 0.30
C VAL A 238 1.22 -11.64 -1.08
N VAL A 239 1.99 -11.37 -2.13
CA VAL A 239 1.47 -11.28 -3.50
C VAL A 239 0.97 -12.63 -3.99
N CYS A 240 1.78 -13.68 -3.87
CA CYS A 240 1.40 -15.03 -4.31
C CYS A 240 0.14 -15.53 -3.57
N LYS A 241 0.10 -15.37 -2.25
CA LYS A 241 -1.06 -15.79 -1.45
C LYS A 241 -2.32 -15.01 -1.81
N ARG A 242 -2.19 -13.72 -2.12
CA ARG A 242 -3.31 -12.88 -2.58
C ARG A 242 -3.96 -13.43 -3.85
N PHE A 243 -3.16 -14.00 -4.73
CA PHE A 243 -3.61 -14.57 -5.99
C PHE A 243 -3.83 -16.09 -5.96
N GLY A 244 -3.95 -16.69 -4.78
CA GLY A 244 -4.27 -18.11 -4.62
C GLY A 244 -3.13 -19.08 -4.96
N LEU A 245 -1.90 -18.57 -5.16
CA LEU A 245 -0.74 -19.43 -5.41
C LEU A 245 -0.34 -20.16 -4.14
N ASP A 246 0.11 -21.42 -4.25
CA ASP A 246 0.58 -22.18 -3.11
C ASP A 246 1.82 -21.53 -2.48
N THR A 247 1.71 -21.23 -1.20
CA THR A 247 2.75 -20.59 -0.39
C THR A 247 3.29 -21.50 0.71
N SER A 248 3.02 -22.79 0.65
CA SER A 248 3.45 -23.78 1.67
C SER A 248 4.97 -23.91 1.81
N GLU A 249 5.72 -23.60 0.75
CA GLU A 249 7.19 -23.65 0.72
C GLU A 249 7.85 -22.47 1.46
N TYR A 250 7.12 -21.38 1.71
CA TYR A 250 7.70 -20.22 2.39
C TYR A 250 7.88 -20.49 3.88
N SER A 251 9.07 -20.23 4.38
CA SER A 251 9.43 -20.37 5.78
C SER A 251 10.16 -19.13 6.27
N PHE A 252 9.72 -18.60 7.39
CA PHE A 252 10.27 -17.38 8.00
C PHE A 252 11.04 -17.65 9.28
N ASN A 253 11.52 -18.90 9.49
CA ASN A 253 12.24 -19.26 10.69
C ASN A 253 13.52 -18.45 10.91
N TYR A 254 14.11 -17.94 9.84
CA TYR A 254 15.31 -17.08 9.88
C TYR A 254 15.02 -15.61 10.23
N VAL A 255 13.77 -15.22 10.35
CA VAL A 255 13.39 -13.88 10.85
C VAL A 255 13.89 -13.65 12.29
N ASN A 256 14.06 -14.72 13.07
CA ASN A 256 14.72 -14.66 14.38
C ASN A 256 16.17 -14.14 14.29
N GLY A 257 16.79 -14.19 13.12
CA GLY A 257 18.10 -13.61 12.79
C GLY A 257 18.05 -12.17 12.30
N TRP A 258 16.90 -11.51 12.35
CA TRP A 258 16.85 -10.06 12.16
C TRP A 258 17.63 -9.40 13.29
N ALA A 259 18.98 -9.43 13.08
CA ALA A 259 19.99 -9.14 14.07
C ALA A 259 20.07 -7.67 14.48
N SER A 260 19.29 -6.82 13.81
CA SER A 260 19.23 -5.41 14.16
C SER A 260 18.43 -5.25 15.45
N GLU A 261 19.10 -4.79 16.52
CA GLU A 261 18.43 -4.26 17.71
C GLU A 261 17.66 -2.96 17.40
N ASP A 262 17.80 -2.44 16.17
CA ASP A 262 17.18 -1.21 15.71
C ASP A 262 15.74 -1.47 15.22
N ASP A 263 14.79 -1.16 16.09
CA ASP A 263 13.35 -1.23 15.78
C ASP A 263 12.95 -0.36 14.59
N SER A 264 13.68 0.72 14.32
CA SER A 264 13.39 1.64 13.20
C SER A 264 13.67 1.00 11.85
N LYS A 265 14.65 0.11 11.80
CA LYS A 265 14.98 -0.66 10.60
C LYS A 265 13.89 -1.69 10.29
N ILE A 266 13.39 -2.39 11.32
CA ILE A 266 12.28 -3.33 11.17
C ILE A 266 11.03 -2.58 10.67
N GLU A 267 10.73 -1.41 11.26
CA GLU A 267 9.60 -0.57 10.82
C GLU A 267 9.71 -0.24 9.32
N LYS A 268 10.89 0.20 8.85
CA LYS A 268 11.14 0.50 7.44
C LYS A 268 10.94 -0.73 6.54
N CYS A 269 11.49 -1.88 6.93
CA CYS A 269 11.34 -3.12 6.16
C CYS A 269 9.88 -3.56 6.05
N VAL A 270 9.15 -3.54 7.16
CA VAL A 270 7.74 -3.94 7.18
C VAL A 270 6.85 -2.98 6.39
N ASP A 271 7.10 -1.67 6.50
CA ASP A 271 6.39 -0.66 5.70
C ASP A 271 6.70 -0.82 4.20
N PHE A 272 7.95 -1.12 3.85
CA PHE A 272 8.34 -1.44 2.49
C PHE A 272 7.63 -2.70 1.97
N ILE A 273 7.60 -3.79 2.75
CA ILE A 273 6.89 -5.02 2.39
C ILE A 273 5.41 -4.71 2.11
N ALA A 274 4.74 -3.99 3.01
CA ALA A 274 3.34 -3.64 2.86
C ALA A 274 3.08 -2.75 1.62
N THR A 275 3.90 -1.73 1.41
CA THR A 275 3.75 -0.77 0.31
C THR A 275 4.06 -1.42 -1.04
N THR A 276 5.11 -2.24 -1.10
CA THR A 276 5.53 -2.95 -2.32
C THR A 276 4.52 -4.04 -2.68
N SER A 277 4.09 -4.85 -1.72
CA SER A 277 3.05 -5.86 -1.95
C SER A 277 1.76 -5.22 -2.46
N LYS A 278 1.30 -4.13 -1.84
CA LYS A 278 0.15 -3.36 -2.32
C LYS A 278 0.33 -2.90 -3.76
N THR A 279 1.47 -2.31 -4.08
CA THR A 279 1.77 -1.78 -5.42
C THR A 279 1.74 -2.90 -6.45
N LEU A 280 2.38 -4.03 -6.17
CA LEU A 280 2.39 -5.19 -7.06
C LEU A 280 0.97 -5.75 -7.25
N ILE A 281 0.23 -5.95 -6.16
CA ILE A 281 -1.14 -6.47 -6.21
C ILE A 281 -2.04 -5.54 -7.03
N GLU A 282 -2.05 -4.24 -6.76
CA GLU A 282 -2.90 -3.27 -7.46
C GLU A 282 -2.56 -3.20 -8.96
N ARG A 283 -1.27 -3.20 -9.32
CA ARG A 283 -0.83 -3.19 -10.73
C ARG A 283 -1.16 -4.50 -11.43
N MET A 284 -0.95 -5.64 -10.78
CA MET A 284 -1.31 -6.95 -11.33
C MET A 284 -2.83 -7.07 -11.51
N GLU A 285 -3.63 -6.67 -10.52
CA GLU A 285 -5.10 -6.66 -10.64
C GLU A 285 -5.54 -5.81 -11.83
N ASP A 286 -4.94 -4.64 -12.03
CA ASP A 286 -5.27 -3.73 -13.14
C ASP A 286 -4.84 -4.28 -14.50
N LYS A 287 -3.60 -4.70 -14.64
CA LYS A 287 -3.00 -5.15 -15.90
C LYS A 287 -3.53 -6.50 -16.38
N LEU A 288 -3.81 -7.42 -15.47
CA LEU A 288 -4.35 -8.74 -15.77
C LEU A 288 -5.89 -8.77 -15.82
N GLY A 289 -6.54 -7.62 -15.65
CA GLY A 289 -8.01 -7.53 -15.67
C GLY A 289 -8.70 -8.20 -14.47
N LEU A 290 -7.97 -8.42 -13.38
CA LEU A 290 -8.44 -9.14 -12.19
C LEU A 290 -9.18 -8.24 -11.19
N LYS A 291 -9.82 -7.18 -11.66
CA LYS A 291 -10.53 -6.22 -10.79
C LYS A 291 -11.68 -6.89 -10.06
N LYS A 292 -11.72 -6.71 -8.75
CA LYS A 292 -12.86 -7.12 -7.92
C LYS A 292 -14.10 -6.28 -8.25
N ASP A 293 -15.28 -6.89 -8.15
CA ASP A 293 -16.58 -6.16 -8.25
C ASP A 293 -16.68 -4.96 -7.28
N LEU A 294 -15.87 -4.96 -6.22
CA LEU A 294 -15.77 -3.87 -5.25
C LEU A 294 -14.96 -2.66 -5.74
N ASP A 295 -14.04 -2.86 -6.71
CA ASP A 295 -13.20 -1.77 -7.24
C ASP A 295 -13.86 -1.02 -8.40
N ILE A 296 -14.81 -1.62 -9.10
CA ILE A 296 -15.53 -1.03 -10.26
C ILE A 296 -16.19 0.32 -9.92
N LYS A 297 -16.43 0.60 -8.64
CA LYS A 297 -17.07 1.86 -8.21
C LYS A 297 -16.12 2.99 -7.78
N LYS A 298 -14.81 2.79 -7.70
CA LYS A 298 -13.86 3.91 -7.54
C LYS A 298 -13.90 4.83 -8.77
N ASP A 299 -14.02 4.27 -9.97
CA ASP A 299 -14.05 5.03 -11.22
C ASP A 299 -15.34 5.86 -11.35
N LEU A 300 -16.50 5.30 -11.00
CA LEU A 300 -17.78 6.04 -10.97
C LEU A 300 -17.80 7.18 -9.93
N HIS A 301 -16.97 7.11 -8.89
CA HIS A 301 -16.90 8.16 -7.87
C HIS A 301 -16.00 9.31 -8.31
N ASN A 302 -14.93 9.01 -9.05
CA ASN A 302 -14.06 10.01 -9.64
C ASN A 302 -14.78 10.76 -10.79
N GLU A 303 -15.57 10.08 -11.59
CA GLU A 303 -16.41 10.70 -12.63
C GLU A 303 -17.49 11.61 -12.00
N LYS A 304 -18.23 11.15 -10.99
CA LYS A 304 -19.22 11.99 -10.28
C LYS A 304 -18.59 13.17 -9.55
N ALA A 305 -17.41 13.00 -8.94
CA ALA A 305 -16.69 14.10 -8.30
C ALA A 305 -16.18 15.12 -9.34
N SER A 306 -15.80 14.68 -10.53
CA SER A 306 -15.42 15.57 -11.65
C SER A 306 -16.64 16.29 -12.24
N GLU A 307 -17.78 15.62 -12.35
CA GLU A 307 -19.04 16.23 -12.79
C GLU A 307 -19.56 17.27 -11.79
N ILE A 308 -19.54 16.97 -10.48
CA ILE A 308 -19.93 17.93 -9.43
C ILE A 308 -19.00 19.15 -9.44
N LYS A 309 -17.69 18.98 -9.68
CA LYS A 309 -16.75 20.09 -9.84
C LYS A 309 -17.06 20.91 -11.09
N LYS A 310 -17.38 20.28 -12.23
CA LYS A 310 -17.77 20.95 -13.48
C LYS A 310 -19.08 21.72 -13.29
N THR A 311 -20.07 21.12 -12.62
CA THR A 311 -21.39 21.77 -12.35
C THR A 311 -21.24 22.96 -11.41
N LYS A 312 -20.44 22.85 -10.33
CA LYS A 312 -20.14 23.97 -9.42
C LYS A 312 -19.37 25.10 -10.12
N ALA A 313 -18.44 24.79 -11.03
CA ALA A 313 -17.73 25.78 -11.82
C ALA A 313 -18.66 26.51 -12.83
N GLN A 314 -19.58 25.78 -13.43
CA GLN A 314 -20.59 26.39 -14.34
C GLN A 314 -21.59 27.25 -13.59
N THR A 315 -22.01 26.83 -12.39
CA THR A 315 -22.92 27.61 -11.53
C THR A 315 -22.24 28.92 -11.06
N LYS A 316 -20.95 28.83 -10.68
CA LYS A 316 -20.15 30.01 -10.32
C LYS A 316 -19.95 30.97 -11.49
N LYS A 317 -19.73 30.45 -12.70
CA LYS A 317 -19.64 31.28 -13.94
C LYS A 317 -20.96 31.98 -14.28
N LYS A 318 -22.10 31.28 -14.11
CA LYS A 318 -23.44 31.86 -14.32
C LYS A 318 -23.81 32.94 -13.29
N SER A 319 -23.40 32.77 -12.01
CA SER A 319 -23.60 33.79 -10.97
C SER A 319 -22.73 35.03 -11.20
N TYR A 320 -21.50 34.86 -11.72
CA TYR A 320 -20.61 35.96 -12.07
C TYR A 320 -21.15 36.77 -13.25
N GLN A 321 -21.68 36.11 -14.30
CA GLN A 321 -22.29 36.77 -15.43
C GLN A 321 -23.64 37.47 -15.11
N LYS A 322 -24.40 36.92 -14.12
CA LYS A 322 -25.59 37.60 -13.61
C LYS A 322 -25.27 38.83 -12.76
N GLY A 323 -24.10 38.83 -12.06
CA GLY A 323 -23.61 39.99 -11.31
C GLY A 323 -23.18 41.14 -12.23
N LEU A 324 -22.51 40.86 -13.34
CA LEU A 324 -22.05 41.86 -14.30
C LEU A 324 -23.20 42.55 -15.02
N LYS A 325 -24.31 41.84 -15.32
CA LYS A 325 -25.50 42.46 -15.96
C LYS A 325 -26.33 43.35 -15.02
N LYS A 326 -26.00 43.48 -13.76
CA LYS A 326 -26.68 44.35 -12.77
C LYS A 326 -26.03 45.72 -12.62
N TRP A 327 -24.94 45.99 -13.34
CA TRP A 327 -24.19 47.25 -13.30
C TRP A 327 -24.16 48.00 -14.63
N GLU A 328 -24.96 47.54 -15.61
CA GLU A 328 -25.19 48.25 -16.90
C GLU A 328 -26.65 48.74 -16.95
N ILE A 329 -27.03 49.61 -16.02
CA ILE A 329 -28.19 50.54 -16.15
C ILE A 329 -27.82 51.86 -15.45
#